data_4cd9e0a66664dfff81e3677fd3e57906
#
_entry.id   4cd9e0a66664dfff81e3677fd3e57906
#
_cell.length_a   1.000
_cell.length_b   1.000
_cell.length_c   1.000
_cell.angle_alpha   90.00
_cell.angle_beta   90.00
_cell.angle_gamma   90.00
#
_symmetry.space_group_name_H-M   'P 1'
#
loop_
_entity.id
_entity.type
_entity.pdbx_description
1 polymer ?
#
loop_
_entity_poly.entity_id
_entity_poly.type
_entity_poly.pdbx_seq_one_letter_code
_entity_poly.pdbx_strand_id
1 'polypeptide(L)'
;MTRRESFETLYRKLEETVEKLDRGGLSLEDAIALYEEGMRLAKRCQELLDEAELRVTRLRQAFAERATLYAPEEEAEEPLPAEPFDEEAHDD
;
A
#
# COMPACT_ATOMS: atom_id res chain seq x y z
N MET A 1 -13.91 21.34 -7.36
CA MET A 1 -13.84 20.14 -7.52
C MET A 1 -12.91 19.51 -6.65
N THR A 2 -13.25 18.52 -6.12
CA THR A 2 -12.48 17.88 -5.28
C THR A 2 -11.58 17.03 -5.93
N ARG A 3 -10.39 17.01 -5.64
CA ARG A 3 -9.58 16.18 -6.24
C ARG A 3 -9.01 15.22 -5.29
N ARG A 4 -8.96 14.05 -5.55
CA ARG A 4 -8.42 13.10 -4.71
C ARG A 4 -6.97 13.24 -4.74
N GLU A 5 -6.31 13.19 -3.69
CA GLU A 5 -4.89 13.24 -3.65
C GLU A 5 -4.37 11.94 -4.15
N SER A 6 -3.38 11.93 -4.98
CA SER A 6 -2.87 10.68 -5.48
C SER A 6 -1.96 10.07 -4.45
N PHE A 7 -1.79 8.80 -4.54
CA PHE A 7 -0.92 8.09 -3.64
C PHE A 7 0.50 8.64 -3.78
N GLU A 8 0.93 8.91 -5.01
CA GLU A 8 2.28 9.39 -5.22
C GLU A 8 2.53 10.71 -4.52
N THR A 9 1.55 11.57 -4.55
CA THR A 9 1.70 12.86 -3.90
C THR A 9 1.78 12.69 -2.40
N LEU A 10 0.93 11.85 -1.85
CA LEU A 10 0.94 11.63 -0.43
C LEU A 10 2.22 10.95 0.01
N TYR A 11 2.67 10.00 -0.78
CA TYR A 11 3.87 9.28 -0.43
C TYR A 11 5.08 10.20 -0.45
N ARG A 12 5.11 11.12 -1.41
CA ARG A 12 6.21 12.03 -1.46
C ARG A 12 6.20 12.95 -0.26
N LYS A 13 5.04 13.38 0.17
CA LYS A 13 4.96 14.21 1.34
C LYS A 13 5.43 13.45 2.57
N LEU A 14 5.08 12.18 2.61
CA LEU A 14 5.50 11.35 3.73
C LEU A 14 7.02 11.22 3.74
N GLU A 15 7.60 11.02 2.57
CA GLU A 15 9.03 10.91 2.50
C GLU A 15 9.71 12.19 2.96
N GLU A 16 9.15 13.32 2.58
CA GLU A 16 9.73 14.58 2.99
C GLU A 16 9.63 14.77 4.48
N THR A 17 8.53 14.34 5.06
CA THR A 17 8.34 14.44 6.48
C THR A 17 9.35 13.59 7.23
N VAL A 18 9.54 12.39 6.74
CA VAL A 18 10.49 11.49 7.37
C VAL A 18 11.91 12.03 7.23
N GLU A 19 12.19 12.61 6.09
CA GLU A 19 13.48 13.18 5.88
C GLU A 19 13.77 14.30 6.85
N LYS A 20 12.80 15.14 7.12
CA LYS A 20 12.99 16.19 8.06
C LYS A 20 13.25 15.66 9.45
N LEU A 21 12.52 14.61 9.82
CA LEU A 21 12.73 14.01 11.11
C LEU A 21 14.12 13.41 11.20
N ASP A 22 14.55 12.79 10.11
CA ASP A 22 15.80 12.13 10.09
C ASP A 22 16.94 13.11 10.17
N ARG A 23 16.78 14.28 9.61
CA ARG A 23 17.78 15.24 9.63
C ARG A 23 18.00 15.78 11.02
N GLY A 24 17.02 15.79 11.82
CA GLY A 24 17.14 16.22 13.19
C GLY A 24 17.26 17.71 13.33
N GLY A 25 17.75 18.11 14.43
CA GLY A 25 17.88 19.52 14.69
C GLY A 25 16.59 20.22 14.97
N LEU A 26 15.57 19.49 15.35
CA LEU A 26 14.30 20.10 15.60
C LEU A 26 14.02 20.20 17.08
N SER A 27 13.17 21.10 17.44
CA SER A 27 12.76 21.17 18.82
C SER A 27 11.87 19.96 19.04
N LEU A 28 11.67 19.60 20.25
CA LEU A 28 10.82 18.46 20.55
C LEU A 28 9.43 18.68 20.03
N GLU A 29 8.89 19.86 20.19
CA GLU A 29 7.57 20.14 19.70
C GLU A 29 7.47 20.00 18.21
N ASP A 30 8.47 20.50 17.49
CA ASP A 30 8.42 20.41 16.05
C ASP A 30 8.56 18.95 15.63
N ALA A 31 9.39 18.20 16.32
CA ALA A 31 9.54 16.80 15.98
C ALA A 31 8.24 16.04 16.17
N ILE A 32 7.54 16.35 17.24
CA ILE A 32 6.27 15.69 17.49
C ILE A 32 5.26 16.05 16.41
N ALA A 33 5.23 17.31 16.03
CA ALA A 33 4.29 17.75 15.01
C ALA A 33 4.57 17.05 13.69
N LEU A 34 5.84 16.90 13.36
CA LEU A 34 6.18 16.22 12.13
C LEU A 34 5.83 14.73 12.22
N TYR A 35 6.02 14.15 13.38
CA TYR A 35 5.70 12.77 13.54
C TYR A 35 4.20 12.56 13.37
N GLU A 36 3.40 13.45 13.94
CA GLU A 36 1.97 13.34 13.79
C GLU A 36 1.56 13.50 12.34
N GLU A 37 2.22 14.43 11.66
CA GLU A 37 1.90 14.62 10.27
C GLU A 37 2.27 13.37 9.50
N GLY A 38 3.40 12.76 9.78
CA GLY A 38 3.80 11.54 9.13
C GLY A 38 2.80 10.43 9.34
N MET A 39 2.27 10.33 10.55
CA MET A 39 1.30 9.29 10.83
C MET A 39 0.03 9.50 10.03
N ARG A 40 -0.40 10.76 9.91
CA ARG A 40 -1.58 11.03 9.13
C ARG A 40 -1.36 10.67 7.66
N LEU A 41 -0.21 11.04 7.14
CA LEU A 41 0.09 10.74 5.76
C LEU A 41 0.20 9.24 5.53
N ALA A 42 0.83 8.56 6.48
CA ALA A 42 0.99 7.13 6.34
C ALA A 42 -0.37 6.43 6.37
N LYS A 43 -1.26 6.92 7.22
CA LYS A 43 -2.56 6.31 7.29
C LYS A 43 -3.31 6.51 6.00
N ARG A 44 -3.22 7.71 5.43
CA ARG A 44 -3.91 7.97 4.20
C ARG A 44 -3.34 7.13 3.07
N CYS A 45 -2.02 6.96 3.05
CA CYS A 45 -1.41 6.12 2.04
C CYS A 45 -1.91 4.70 2.18
N GLN A 46 -2.00 4.23 3.41
CA GLN A 46 -2.44 2.86 3.61
C GLN A 46 -3.88 2.67 3.15
N GLU A 47 -4.72 3.67 3.39
CA GLU A 47 -6.10 3.57 2.93
C GLU A 47 -6.18 3.46 1.43
N LEU A 48 -5.34 4.22 0.73
CA LEU A 48 -5.37 4.16 -0.71
C LEU A 48 -4.85 2.83 -1.22
N LEU A 49 -3.85 2.28 -0.54
CA LEU A 49 -3.34 0.99 -0.94
C LEU A 49 -4.39 -0.09 -0.70
N ASP A 50 -5.12 0.02 0.40
CA ASP A 50 -6.16 -0.95 0.69
C ASP A 50 -7.24 -0.89 -0.37
N GLU A 51 -7.60 0.30 -0.81
CA GLU A 51 -8.58 0.43 -1.84
C GLU A 51 -8.09 -0.19 -3.14
N ALA A 52 -6.84 0.05 -3.46
CA ALA A 52 -6.30 -0.49 -4.69
C ALA A 52 -6.26 -2.00 -4.64
N GLU A 53 -5.92 -2.53 -3.47
CA GLU A 53 -5.86 -3.94 -3.32
C GLU A 53 -7.23 -4.57 -3.51
N LEU A 54 -8.24 -3.92 -2.99
CA LEU A 54 -9.59 -4.42 -3.13
C LEU A 54 -9.98 -4.42 -4.60
N ARG A 55 -9.65 -3.38 -5.33
CA ARG A 55 -9.97 -3.32 -6.71
C ARG A 55 -9.27 -4.40 -7.50
N VAL A 56 -8.02 -4.65 -7.18
CA VAL A 56 -7.28 -5.70 -7.87
C VAL A 56 -7.93 -7.04 -7.57
N THR A 57 -8.34 -7.25 -6.34
CA THR A 57 -8.99 -8.49 -5.98
C THR A 57 -10.26 -8.69 -6.78
N ARG A 58 -11.05 -7.64 -6.91
CA ARG A 58 -12.26 -7.76 -7.67
C ARG A 58 -11.99 -8.02 -9.14
N LEU A 59 -10.98 -7.39 -9.67
CA LEU A 59 -10.65 -7.62 -11.05
C LEU A 59 -10.18 -9.03 -11.27
N ARG A 60 -9.43 -9.55 -10.33
CA ARG A 60 -8.98 -10.89 -10.45
C ARG A 60 -10.13 -11.85 -10.41
N GLN A 61 -11.09 -11.61 -9.56
CA GLN A 61 -12.23 -12.47 -9.47
C GLN A 61 -13.04 -12.41 -10.74
N ALA A 62 -13.26 -11.23 -11.27
CA ALA A 62 -14.01 -11.09 -12.48
C ALA A 62 -13.30 -11.77 -13.64
N PHE A 63 -11.99 -11.65 -13.65
CA PHE A 63 -11.25 -12.27 -14.71
C PHE A 63 -11.31 -13.78 -14.61
N ALA A 64 -11.23 -14.28 -13.40
CA ALA A 64 -11.29 -15.72 -13.20
C ALA A 64 -12.64 -16.26 -13.62
N GLU A 65 -13.70 -15.54 -13.33
CA GLU A 65 -15.00 -15.97 -13.73
C GLU A 65 -15.13 -16.00 -15.25
N ARG A 66 -14.59 -15.01 -15.91
CA ARG A 66 -14.67 -15.04 -17.31
C ARG A 66 -13.82 -16.14 -17.86
N ALA A 67 -12.68 -16.37 -17.30
CA ALA A 67 -11.83 -17.43 -17.76
C ALA A 67 -12.50 -18.77 -17.63
N THR A 68 -13.28 -18.98 -16.60
CA THR A 68 -13.91 -20.22 -16.42
C THR A 68 -14.95 -20.42 -17.48
N LEU A 69 -15.53 -19.37 -17.98
CA LEU A 69 -16.52 -19.55 -19.00
C LEU A 69 -15.86 -19.96 -20.31
N TYR A 70 -14.72 -19.48 -20.59
CA TYR A 70 -14.11 -19.84 -21.80
C TYR A 70 -13.10 -20.93 -21.69
N ALA A 71 -12.52 -21.12 -20.59
CA ALA A 71 -11.51 -22.09 -20.45
C ALA A 71 -11.94 -23.17 -19.61
N PRO A 72 -11.72 -24.29 -19.89
CA PRO A 72 -12.14 -25.41 -19.13
C PRO A 72 -11.42 -25.45 -17.87
N GLU A 73 -11.87 -26.26 -17.11
CA GLU A 73 -11.34 -26.31 -15.87
C GLU A 73 -9.92 -26.61 -15.79
N GLU A 74 -9.38 -27.13 -16.75
CA GLU A 74 -8.04 -27.42 -16.57
C GLU A 74 -7.29 -26.20 -16.44
N GLU A 75 -7.80 -25.12 -16.76
CA GLU A 75 -7.13 -23.99 -16.62
C GLU A 75 -7.18 -23.45 -15.31
N ALA A 76 -7.90 -23.88 -14.54
CA ALA A 76 -8.09 -23.36 -13.27
C ALA A 76 -7.00 -23.63 -12.41
N GLU A 77 -5.89 -23.34 -12.66
CA GLU A 77 -4.95 -23.63 -11.77
C GLU A 77 -4.98 -22.77 -10.67
N GLU A 78 -4.62 -23.10 -9.62
CA GLU A 78 -4.73 -22.30 -8.54
C GLU A 78 -3.76 -21.32 -8.52
N PRO A 79 -3.98 -20.31 -7.95
CA PRO A 79 -3.11 -19.25 -7.88
C PRO A 79 -1.95 -19.62 -7.13
N LEU A 80 -0.89 -19.03 -7.40
CA LEU A 80 0.20 -19.32 -6.67
C LEU A 80 0.04 -19.04 -5.29
N PRO A 81 0.47 -19.74 -4.46
CA PRO A 81 0.32 -19.53 -3.07
C PRO A 81 1.09 -18.35 -2.77
N ALA A 82 0.60 -17.57 -2.09
CA ALA A 82 1.23 -16.46 -1.75
C ALA A 82 2.34 -16.82 -0.93
N GLU A 83 3.46 -16.78 -1.28
CA GLU A 83 4.46 -17.13 -0.51
C GLU A 83 4.56 -16.27 0.60
N PRO A 84 4.59 -16.60 1.63
CA PRO A 84 4.69 -15.80 2.75
C PRO A 84 5.93 -15.16 2.60
N PHE A 85 6.00 -13.97 2.53
CA PHE A 85 7.06 -13.40 2.43
C PHE A 85 7.79 -13.53 3.57
N ASP A 86 8.47 -14.22 3.85
CA ASP A 86 9.00 -14.55 4.92
C ASP A 86 10.15 -13.98 5.27
N GLU A 87 10.08 -13.00 5.51
CA GLU A 87 11.07 -12.39 5.89
C GLU A 87 11.66 -12.86 7.04
N GLU A 88 11.01 -13.37 7.69
CA GLU A 88 11.51 -13.83 8.82
C GLU A 88 12.50 -14.73 8.62
N ALA A 89 12.45 -15.06 7.56
CA ALA A 89 13.34 -15.95 7.37
C ALA A 89 14.60 -15.35 7.64
N HIS A 90 14.73 -14.62 7.74
CA HIS A 90 15.84 -14.21 7.93
C HIS A 90 16.28 -13.91 9.06
N ASP A 91 15.99 -13.78 9.64
CA ASP A 91 16.39 -13.52 10.65
C ASP A 91 17.29 -14.01 11.17
N ASP A 92 17.54 -14.14 11.07
CA ASP A 92 18.35 -14.59 11.63
C ASP A 92 19.08 -14.43 11.77
#